data_cbcc1a646dd271f7d37cb916741a7ce4
#
_entry.id   cbcc1a646dd271f7d37cb916741a7ce4
#
_cell.length_a   1.000
_cell.length_b   1.000
_cell.length_c   1.000
_cell.angle_alpha   90.00
_cell.angle_beta   90.00
_cell.angle_gamma   90.00
#
_symmetry.space_group_name_H-M   'P 1'
#
loop_
_entity.id
_entity.type
_entity.pdbx_description
1 polymer ?
#
loop_
_entity_poly.entity_id
_entity_poly.type
_entity_poly.pdbx_seq_one_letter_code
_entity_poly.pdbx_strand_id
1 'polypeptide(L)'
;LGHPNYKMFYSLRCQNGAQQWVVLAIKPEILWIKDCAFCYENAASGNVTPIPIQQRKGIQAFQQLFSAATGKPDRASIKLPDDCPTNPQAEILAFGAIEPQYIIGAITPNKALETQFKAQYPNFEFLYHRALYDARLDYEHW
;
A
#
# COMPACT_ATOMS: atom_id res chain seq x y z
N LEU A 1 -4.46 2.79 -1.74
CA LEU A 1 -4.48 2.45 -0.32
C LEU A 1 -3.63 3.46 0.46
N GLY A 2 -4.14 3.94 1.61
CA GLY A 2 -3.51 5.03 2.37
C GLY A 2 -2.26 4.63 3.14
N HIS A 3 -1.95 3.33 3.26
CA HIS A 3 -0.75 2.84 3.95
C HIS A 3 -0.17 1.62 3.25
N PRO A 4 1.17 1.50 3.10
CA PRO A 4 1.80 0.28 2.59
C PRO A 4 1.54 -0.94 3.47
N ASN A 5 1.67 -2.16 2.89
CA ASN A 5 1.77 -3.38 3.70
C ASN A 5 3.03 -3.32 4.57
N TYR A 6 2.89 -2.82 5.79
CA TYR A 6 4.02 -2.49 6.66
C TYR A 6 4.85 -3.72 7.05
N LYS A 7 4.22 -4.90 7.23
CA LYS A 7 4.94 -6.13 7.61
C LYS A 7 5.89 -6.56 6.49
N MET A 8 5.39 -6.62 5.26
CA MET A 8 6.22 -6.94 4.10
C MET A 8 7.29 -5.87 3.88
N PHE A 9 6.91 -4.59 3.91
CA PHE A 9 7.83 -3.48 3.68
C PHE A 9 8.92 -3.40 4.74
N TYR A 10 8.60 -3.64 6.01
CA TYR A 10 9.59 -3.74 7.08
C TYR A 10 10.58 -4.88 6.85
N SER A 11 10.07 -6.08 6.52
CA SER A 11 10.91 -7.24 6.23
C SER A 11 11.89 -6.99 5.08
N LEU A 12 11.40 -6.40 3.97
CA LEU A 12 12.23 -6.07 2.82
C LEU A 12 13.33 -5.06 3.16
N ARG A 13 13.01 -4.04 3.95
CA ARG A 13 13.99 -3.03 4.40
C ARG A 13 15.04 -3.63 5.33
N CYS A 14 14.66 -4.54 6.22
CA CYS A 14 15.62 -5.25 7.09
C CYS A 14 16.57 -6.15 6.29
N GLN A 15 16.05 -6.86 5.29
CA GLN A 15 16.85 -7.74 4.43
C GLN A 15 17.80 -6.96 3.51
N ASN A 16 17.46 -5.72 3.17
CA ASN A 16 18.19 -4.89 2.22
C ASN A 16 18.55 -3.54 2.84
N GLY A 17 19.13 -3.55 4.05
CA GLY A 17 19.38 -2.36 4.85
C GLY A 17 20.34 -1.32 4.24
N ALA A 18 21.17 -1.72 3.25
CA ALA A 18 22.03 -0.80 2.51
C ALA A 18 21.28 -0.02 1.41
N GLN A 19 20.05 -0.40 1.07
CA GLN A 19 19.27 0.27 0.03
C GLN A 19 18.46 1.42 0.60
N GLN A 20 18.33 2.48 -0.19
CA GLN A 20 17.40 3.56 0.08
C GLN A 20 16.02 3.21 -0.49
N TRP A 21 15.00 3.27 0.33
CA TRP A 21 13.64 2.93 -0.02
C TRP A 21 12.76 4.18 -0.12
N VAL A 22 11.90 4.20 -1.12
CA VAL A 22 10.83 5.19 -1.26
C VAL A 22 9.48 4.50 -1.43
N VAL A 23 8.42 5.15 -0.99
CA VAL A 23 7.04 4.74 -1.26
C VAL A 23 6.52 5.60 -2.40
N LEU A 24 6.16 4.99 -3.53
CA LEU A 24 5.57 5.72 -4.65
C LEU A 24 4.10 6.04 -4.37
N ALA A 25 3.71 7.28 -4.54
CA ALA A 25 2.32 7.70 -4.56
C ALA A 25 1.77 7.56 -5.98
N ILE A 26 0.74 6.74 -6.13
CA ILE A 26 0.14 6.41 -7.43
C ILE A 26 -1.26 6.99 -7.50
N LYS A 27 -1.63 7.55 -8.64
CA LYS A 27 -2.98 8.07 -8.90
C LYS A 27 -4.02 6.96 -8.76
N PRO A 28 -5.12 7.19 -8.01
CA PRO A 28 -6.11 6.15 -7.75
C PRO A 28 -6.86 5.67 -9.00
N GLU A 29 -6.89 6.47 -10.07
CA GLU A 29 -7.56 6.09 -11.32
C GLU A 29 -7.00 4.81 -11.94
N ILE A 30 -5.76 4.38 -11.61
CA ILE A 30 -5.22 3.10 -12.11
C ILE A 30 -6.08 1.90 -11.70
N LEU A 31 -6.84 2.01 -10.62
CA LEU A 31 -7.68 0.92 -10.10
C LEU A 31 -8.81 0.51 -11.05
N TRP A 32 -9.18 1.38 -11.99
CA TRP A 32 -10.24 1.11 -12.97
C TRP A 32 -9.80 1.26 -14.43
N ILE A 33 -8.63 1.83 -14.70
CA ILE A 33 -8.06 1.87 -16.06
C ILE A 33 -7.06 0.74 -16.33
N LYS A 34 -6.51 0.13 -15.27
CA LYS A 34 -5.63 -1.04 -15.39
C LYS A 34 -6.38 -2.31 -14.98
N ASP A 35 -5.88 -3.44 -15.48
CA ASP A 35 -6.29 -4.73 -14.96
C ASP A 35 -5.72 -4.90 -13.55
N CYS A 36 -6.60 -4.89 -12.54
CA CYS A 36 -6.21 -4.98 -11.14
C CYS A 36 -6.92 -6.15 -10.44
N ALA A 37 -6.19 -6.79 -9.52
CA ALA A 37 -6.77 -7.74 -8.57
C ALA A 37 -6.63 -7.21 -7.14
N PHE A 38 -7.68 -7.37 -6.35
CA PHE A 38 -7.81 -6.86 -5.00
C PHE A 38 -7.71 -8.03 -4.02
N CYS A 39 -6.73 -7.97 -3.13
CA CYS A 39 -6.44 -8.99 -2.15
C CYS A 39 -6.71 -8.41 -0.76
N TYR A 40 -7.73 -8.90 -0.06
CA TYR A 40 -8.12 -8.39 1.27
C TYR A 40 -7.08 -8.66 2.36
N GLU A 41 -6.04 -9.39 2.02
CA GLU A 41 -4.89 -9.74 2.84
C GLU A 41 -3.67 -9.86 1.90
N ASN A 42 -2.49 -10.22 2.40
CA ASN A 42 -1.31 -10.44 1.56
C ASN A 42 -1.62 -11.41 0.41
N ALA A 43 -1.27 -11.03 -0.81
CA ALA A 43 -1.59 -11.79 -2.01
C ALA A 43 -1.00 -13.22 -2.02
N ALA A 44 0.08 -13.46 -1.25
CA ALA A 44 0.72 -14.75 -1.08
C ALA A 44 0.20 -15.55 0.12
N SER A 45 -0.79 -15.04 0.87
CA SER A 45 -1.34 -15.76 2.02
C SER A 45 -2.13 -17.00 1.60
N GLY A 46 -2.17 -17.99 2.50
CA GLY A 46 -2.97 -19.21 2.31
C GLY A 46 -4.48 -18.97 2.20
N ASN A 47 -4.98 -17.80 2.62
CA ASN A 47 -6.37 -17.40 2.49
C ASN A 47 -6.68 -16.77 1.13
N VAL A 48 -5.70 -16.21 0.45
CA VAL A 48 -5.86 -15.49 -0.82
C VAL A 48 -5.45 -16.33 -2.03
N THR A 49 -4.37 -17.09 -1.92
CA THR A 49 -3.82 -17.88 -3.04
C THR A 49 -4.82 -18.89 -3.65
N PRO A 50 -5.73 -19.55 -2.87
CA PRO A 50 -6.70 -20.46 -3.45
C PRO A 50 -7.83 -19.77 -4.24
N ILE A 51 -8.02 -18.44 -4.04
CA ILE A 51 -9.08 -17.69 -4.72
C ILE A 51 -8.65 -17.43 -6.18
N PRO A 52 -9.42 -17.88 -7.19
CA PRO A 52 -9.11 -17.60 -8.57
C PRO A 52 -8.95 -16.10 -8.84
N ILE A 53 -7.98 -15.73 -9.68
CA ILE A 53 -7.66 -14.32 -9.95
C ILE A 53 -8.88 -13.52 -10.44
N GLN A 54 -9.78 -14.15 -11.21
CA GLN A 54 -10.98 -13.50 -11.73
C GLN A 54 -11.97 -13.11 -10.61
N GLN A 55 -12.01 -13.85 -9.50
CA GLN A 55 -12.84 -13.54 -8.34
C GLN A 55 -12.25 -12.42 -7.46
N ARG A 56 -10.98 -12.09 -7.68
CA ARG A 56 -10.28 -10.99 -7.02
C ARG A 56 -10.34 -9.68 -7.83
N LYS A 57 -11.15 -9.61 -8.89
CA LYS A 57 -11.32 -8.44 -9.76
C LYS A 57 -12.68 -7.77 -9.57
N GLY A 58 -12.77 -6.51 -10.01
CA GLY A 58 -14.01 -5.73 -10.02
C GLY A 58 -14.39 -5.13 -8.66
N ILE A 59 -15.53 -4.44 -8.68
CA ILE A 59 -15.96 -3.58 -7.55
C ILE A 59 -16.22 -4.38 -6.27
N GLN A 60 -16.75 -5.58 -6.36
CA GLN A 60 -17.04 -6.41 -5.19
C GLN A 60 -15.76 -6.83 -4.47
N ALA A 61 -14.71 -7.24 -5.22
CA ALA A 61 -13.41 -7.57 -4.66
C ALA A 61 -12.72 -6.33 -4.07
N PHE A 62 -12.86 -5.16 -4.70
CA PHE A 62 -12.39 -3.89 -4.14
C PHE A 62 -13.08 -3.57 -2.81
N GLN A 63 -14.40 -3.69 -2.73
CA GLN A 63 -15.18 -3.43 -1.51
C GLN A 63 -14.79 -4.37 -0.36
N GLN A 64 -14.41 -5.60 -0.65
CA GLN A 64 -13.93 -6.57 0.36
C GLN A 64 -12.70 -6.09 1.13
N LEU A 65 -11.85 -5.24 0.53
CA LEU A 65 -10.71 -4.64 1.24
C LEU A 65 -11.13 -3.87 2.50
N PHE A 66 -12.35 -3.33 2.49
CA PHE A 66 -12.90 -2.46 3.54
C PHE A 66 -13.97 -3.14 4.39
N SER A 67 -14.27 -4.41 4.13
CA SER A 67 -15.23 -5.19 4.90
C SER A 67 -14.70 -5.51 6.30
N ALA A 68 -15.63 -5.75 7.24
CA ALA A 68 -15.28 -6.20 8.58
C ALA A 68 -14.49 -7.52 8.54
N ALA A 69 -13.49 -7.66 9.39
CA ALA A 69 -12.70 -8.88 9.54
C ALA A 69 -13.12 -9.62 10.82
N THR A 70 -13.42 -10.92 10.69
CA THR A 70 -13.87 -11.73 11.82
C THR A 70 -12.86 -11.72 12.97
N GLY A 71 -13.35 -11.48 14.18
CA GLY A 71 -12.51 -11.44 15.39
C GLY A 71 -11.61 -10.20 15.52
N LYS A 72 -11.81 -9.19 14.67
CA LYS A 72 -11.09 -7.92 14.74
C LYS A 72 -12.04 -6.77 15.12
N PRO A 73 -11.52 -5.68 15.72
CA PRO A 73 -12.33 -4.49 15.98
C PRO A 73 -12.94 -3.95 14.69
N ASP A 74 -14.11 -3.34 14.81
CA ASP A 74 -14.70 -2.63 13.66
C ASP A 74 -13.90 -1.36 13.35
N ARG A 75 -13.97 -0.92 12.08
CA ARG A 75 -13.20 0.20 11.54
C ARG A 75 -13.45 1.51 12.28
N ALA A 76 -14.70 1.75 12.72
CA ALA A 76 -15.09 2.98 13.39
C ALA A 76 -14.52 3.03 14.81
N SER A 77 -14.51 1.91 15.54
CA SER A 77 -13.98 1.84 16.91
C SER A 77 -12.48 2.15 16.98
N ILE A 78 -11.72 1.74 15.96
CA ILE A 78 -10.27 2.03 15.85
C ILE A 78 -9.97 3.29 15.02
N LYS A 79 -11.00 4.03 14.61
CA LYS A 79 -10.88 5.27 13.80
C LYS A 79 -10.02 5.08 12.54
N LEU A 80 -10.19 3.94 11.88
CA LEU A 80 -9.43 3.63 10.69
C LEU A 80 -9.85 4.55 9.53
N PRO A 81 -8.91 5.27 8.86
CA PRO A 81 -9.21 6.13 7.73
C PRO A 81 -9.89 5.38 6.57
N ASP A 82 -10.75 6.07 5.81
CA ASP A 82 -11.53 5.46 4.73
C ASP A 82 -10.67 4.90 3.60
N ASP A 83 -9.50 5.49 3.36
CA ASP A 83 -8.54 5.06 2.35
C ASP A 83 -7.64 3.88 2.81
N CYS A 84 -7.71 3.50 4.09
CA CYS A 84 -6.99 2.36 4.62
C CYS A 84 -7.87 1.09 4.56
N PRO A 85 -7.38 0.00 3.97
CA PRO A 85 -8.09 -1.28 4.00
C PRO A 85 -8.20 -1.80 5.43
N THR A 86 -9.22 -2.62 5.71
CA THR A 86 -9.41 -3.20 7.04
C THR A 86 -8.18 -4.00 7.46
N ASN A 87 -7.73 -4.96 6.65
CA ASN A 87 -6.48 -5.66 6.91
C ASN A 87 -5.29 -4.80 6.41
N PRO A 88 -4.29 -4.48 7.29
CA PRO A 88 -3.13 -3.69 6.89
C PRO A 88 -2.19 -4.40 5.91
N GLN A 89 -2.38 -5.69 5.68
CA GLN A 89 -1.64 -6.46 4.69
C GLN A 89 -2.39 -6.61 3.35
N ALA A 90 -3.54 -5.95 3.19
CA ALA A 90 -4.28 -5.96 1.93
C ALA A 90 -3.43 -5.35 0.80
N GLU A 91 -3.54 -5.95 -0.37
CA GLU A 91 -2.72 -5.59 -1.53
C GLU A 91 -3.59 -5.45 -2.79
N ILE A 92 -3.14 -4.57 -3.68
CA ILE A 92 -3.69 -4.43 -5.02
C ILE A 92 -2.60 -4.82 -6.01
N LEU A 93 -2.87 -5.84 -6.80
CA LEU A 93 -1.99 -6.29 -7.88
C LEU A 93 -2.42 -5.57 -9.16
N ALA A 94 -1.60 -4.64 -9.64
CA ALA A 94 -1.80 -4.04 -10.96
C ALA A 94 -1.00 -4.84 -12.00
N PHE A 95 -1.66 -5.32 -13.05
CA PHE A 95 -1.01 -6.11 -14.09
C PHE A 95 -0.45 -5.21 -15.19
N GLY A 96 0.79 -5.48 -15.59
CA GLY A 96 1.53 -4.70 -16.55
C GLY A 96 2.27 -3.50 -15.94
N ALA A 97 2.81 -2.65 -16.79
CA ALA A 97 3.54 -1.46 -16.37
C ALA A 97 2.57 -0.36 -15.87
N ILE A 98 3.01 0.38 -14.86
CA ILE A 98 2.39 1.65 -14.45
C ILE A 98 3.18 2.77 -15.12
N GLU A 99 2.54 3.49 -16.02
CA GLU A 99 3.18 4.56 -16.78
C GLU A 99 3.50 5.76 -15.89
N PRO A 100 4.58 6.50 -16.15
CA PRO A 100 5.06 7.61 -15.30
C PRO A 100 4.00 8.68 -15.00
N GLN A 101 3.07 8.96 -15.90
CA GLN A 101 2.00 9.94 -15.67
C GLN A 101 1.04 9.57 -14.53
N TYR A 102 1.02 8.32 -14.10
CA TYR A 102 0.24 7.85 -12.96
C TYR A 102 1.01 7.88 -11.64
N ILE A 103 2.29 8.22 -11.66
CA ILE A 103 3.09 8.40 -10.45
C ILE A 103 3.00 9.87 -10.03
N ILE A 104 2.41 10.13 -8.87
CA ILE A 104 2.25 11.48 -8.31
C ILE A 104 3.58 11.98 -7.76
N GLY A 105 4.34 11.10 -7.12
CA GLY A 105 5.61 11.40 -6.48
C GLY A 105 6.12 10.25 -5.64
N ALA A 106 7.17 10.50 -4.88
CA ALA A 106 7.77 9.53 -3.97
C ALA A 106 7.84 10.09 -2.54
N ILE A 107 7.57 9.23 -1.58
CA ILE A 107 7.60 9.57 -0.16
C ILE A 107 8.87 8.99 0.44
N THR A 108 9.56 9.80 1.25
CA THR A 108 10.86 9.46 1.86
C THR A 108 10.71 9.31 3.38
N PRO A 109 11.58 8.49 4.03
CA PRO A 109 11.52 8.26 5.47
C PRO A 109 12.05 9.43 6.32
N ASN A 110 12.79 10.36 5.71
CA ASN A 110 13.40 11.51 6.41
C ASN A 110 13.62 12.69 5.47
N LYS A 111 13.75 13.88 6.06
CA LYS A 111 13.96 15.13 5.31
C LYS A 111 15.31 15.21 4.59
N ALA A 112 16.33 14.53 5.06
CA ALA A 112 17.64 14.54 4.40
C ALA A 112 17.55 13.87 3.02
N LEU A 113 16.88 12.70 2.93
CA LEU A 113 16.63 12.03 1.65
C LEU A 113 15.67 12.82 0.75
N GLU A 114 14.64 13.46 1.31
CA GLU A 114 13.77 14.36 0.54
C GLU A 114 14.58 15.45 -0.13
N THR A 115 15.43 16.16 0.63
CA THR A 115 16.28 17.23 0.11
C THR A 115 17.26 16.71 -0.93
N GLN A 116 17.93 15.59 -0.67
CA GLN A 116 18.86 14.96 -1.59
C GLN A 116 18.20 14.62 -2.93
N PHE A 117 17.03 13.96 -2.88
CA PHE A 117 16.33 13.53 -4.10
C PHE A 117 15.72 14.70 -4.87
N LYS A 118 15.20 15.73 -4.19
CA LYS A 118 14.76 16.96 -4.86
C LYS A 118 15.88 17.66 -5.62
N ALA A 119 17.08 17.68 -5.06
CA ALA A 119 18.25 18.23 -5.74
C ALA A 119 18.69 17.38 -6.94
N GLN A 120 18.61 16.05 -6.82
CA GLN A 120 19.00 15.11 -7.88
C GLN A 120 17.98 15.00 -9.00
N TYR A 121 16.69 15.11 -8.68
CA TYR A 121 15.57 14.94 -9.60
C TYR A 121 14.59 16.12 -9.51
N PRO A 122 14.96 17.32 -9.99
CA PRO A 122 14.20 18.55 -9.75
C PRO A 122 12.79 18.57 -10.38
N ASN A 123 12.54 17.70 -11.35
CA ASN A 123 11.24 17.59 -12.04
C ASN A 123 10.33 16.49 -11.47
N PHE A 124 10.71 15.90 -10.33
CA PHE A 124 9.94 14.84 -9.67
C PHE A 124 9.61 15.23 -8.23
N GLU A 125 8.37 14.98 -7.81
CA GLU A 125 7.91 15.32 -6.46
C GLU A 125 8.40 14.33 -5.42
N PHE A 126 9.00 14.86 -4.36
CA PHE A 126 9.38 14.11 -3.16
C PHE A 126 8.78 14.75 -1.93
N LEU A 127 8.23 13.93 -1.04
CA LEU A 127 7.65 14.37 0.24
C LEU A 127 8.21 13.52 1.37
N TYR A 128 8.50 14.14 2.48
CA TYR A 128 8.80 13.43 3.71
C TYR A 128 7.52 13.01 4.43
N HIS A 129 7.37 11.72 4.74
CA HIS A 129 6.30 11.23 5.59
C HIS A 129 6.73 9.96 6.32
N ARG A 130 7.22 10.09 7.55
CA ARG A 130 7.78 9.00 8.35
C ARG A 130 6.77 7.89 8.62
N ALA A 131 5.51 8.23 8.91
CA ALA A 131 4.51 7.25 9.32
C ALA A 131 4.26 6.13 8.29
N LEU A 132 4.51 6.36 6.99
CA LEU A 132 4.39 5.31 5.97
C LEU A 132 5.51 4.25 6.02
N TYR A 133 6.52 4.47 6.85
CA TYR A 133 7.62 3.53 7.10
C TYR A 133 7.49 2.79 8.44
N ASP A 134 6.54 3.19 9.26
CA ASP A 134 6.27 2.59 10.56
C ASP A 134 5.05 1.64 10.46
N ALA A 135 4.78 0.91 11.53
CA ALA A 135 3.57 0.11 11.60
C ALA A 135 2.33 1.03 11.59
N ARG A 136 1.26 0.58 10.95
CA ARG A 136 -0.03 1.28 11.01
C ARG A 136 -0.53 1.30 12.45
N LEU A 137 -1.23 2.36 12.87
CA LEU A 137 -1.60 2.58 14.28
C LEU A 137 -2.43 1.45 14.91
N ASP A 138 -3.14 0.67 14.11
CA ASP A 138 -3.93 -0.48 14.53
C ASP A 138 -3.16 -1.82 14.50
N TYR A 139 -1.83 -1.77 14.40
CA TYR A 139 -0.98 -2.96 14.23
C TYR A 139 -1.14 -4.03 15.32
N GLU A 140 -1.50 -3.61 16.54
CA GLU A 140 -1.70 -4.51 17.68
C GLU A 140 -2.89 -5.46 17.51
N HIS A 141 -3.79 -5.16 16.60
CA HIS A 141 -4.95 -6.00 16.29
C HIS A 141 -4.67 -7.03 15.18
N TRP A 142 -3.43 -7.05 14.58
CA TRP A 142 -3.12 -7.83 13.37
C TRP A 142 -1.91 -8.76 13.48
#